data_3c9efdcbb153d57dca2783458af4183c
#
_entry.id   3c9efdcbb153d57dca2783458af4183c
#
_cell.length_a   1.000
_cell.length_b   1.000
_cell.length_c   1.000
_cell.angle_alpha   90.00
_cell.angle_beta   90.00
_cell.angle_gamma   90.00
#
_symmetry.space_group_name_H-M   'P 1'
#
loop_
_entity.id
_entity.type
_entity.pdbx_description
1 polymer ?
#
loop_
_entity_poly.entity_id
_entity_poly.type
_entity_poly.pdbx_seq_one_letter_code
_entity_poly.pdbx_strand_id
1 'polypeptide(L)'
;MGKSVIGNGSSANDGTGDTLRAAATKINDNFTEIYAVLGGKTATDLSASAATLTTKITFSDSATGLIRFEGTTADAHETTLQVVEPTGDRQIVFPNASGNVVLDSSTSTLTNKTLTSPTVNTPTINAPKISGLSGGGVLQDSSGNEVLELTKTASAVNHVNLTNNATSNNPKITAKGGDTNVGLELEAKGTGKIILNNSHVLKQETVNTGSDEALSLLLPFTQITKGTAGTYSIGDGVVGQVKYVVNSGAGNAVITPDNFGAGSTLTLQQNETGTLIFDGTNWQILATYGGAVA
;
A
#
# COMPACT_ATOMS: atom_id res chain seq x y z
N MET A 1 6.93 -56.80 26.69
CA MET A 1 6.61 -58.14 27.27
C MET A 1 5.36 -58.65 26.58
N GLY A 2 5.11 -59.91 26.52
CA GLY A 2 3.98 -60.45 25.78
C GLY A 2 2.98 -61.13 26.72
N LYS A 3 1.78 -61.30 26.26
CA LYS A 3 0.70 -61.92 26.97
C LYS A 3 1.10 -63.27 27.57
N SER A 4 1.00 -63.43 28.89
CA SER A 4 1.15 -64.77 29.58
C SER A 4 -0.05 -65.64 29.30
N VAL A 5 0.20 -66.76 28.64
CA VAL A 5 -0.89 -67.68 28.26
C VAL A 5 -1.16 -68.71 29.40
N ILE A 6 -2.42 -68.80 29.82
CA ILE A 6 -2.88 -69.72 30.79
C ILE A 6 -2.97 -71.12 30.10
N GLY A 7 -2.28 -72.07 30.62
CA GLY A 7 -2.35 -73.44 30.12
C GLY A 7 -3.62 -74.14 30.67
N ASN A 8 -4.51 -74.57 29.78
CA ASN A 8 -5.76 -75.25 30.17
C ASN A 8 -5.63 -76.77 30.21
N GLY A 9 -4.42 -77.30 29.91
CA GLY A 9 -4.24 -78.69 29.67
C GLY A 9 -4.74 -79.16 28.30
N SER A 10 -4.58 -80.46 27.96
CA SER A 10 -5.04 -81.05 26.70
C SER A 10 -6.42 -81.67 26.81
N SER A 11 -6.84 -82.05 28.03
CA SER A 11 -8.19 -82.56 28.35
C SER A 11 -8.56 -82.30 29.82
N ALA A 12 -9.85 -82.41 30.17
CA ALA A 12 -10.30 -82.17 31.53
C ALA A 12 -9.64 -83.12 32.53
N ASN A 13 -9.04 -82.53 33.60
CA ASN A 13 -8.38 -83.27 34.69
C ASN A 13 -7.15 -84.15 34.29
N ASP A 14 -6.50 -83.81 33.20
CA ASP A 14 -5.29 -84.52 32.74
C ASP A 14 -4.01 -84.12 33.49
N GLY A 15 -4.10 -83.15 34.40
CA GLY A 15 -2.96 -82.66 35.19
C GLY A 15 -1.90 -81.91 34.43
N THR A 16 -2.13 -81.56 33.14
CA THR A 16 -1.13 -80.90 32.26
C THR A 16 -1.34 -79.38 32.17
N GLY A 17 -2.48 -78.87 32.70
CA GLY A 17 -2.77 -77.45 32.73
C GLY A 17 -2.06 -76.73 33.87
N ASP A 18 -2.13 -75.36 33.86
CA ASP A 18 -1.64 -74.55 34.96
C ASP A 18 -2.39 -74.88 36.26
N THR A 19 -1.71 -74.89 37.37
CA THR A 19 -2.38 -74.89 38.67
C THR A 19 -3.18 -73.61 38.85
N LEU A 20 -4.23 -73.63 39.66
CA LEU A 20 -5.05 -72.45 39.94
C LEU A 20 -4.21 -71.23 40.36
N ARG A 21 -3.17 -71.49 41.17
CA ARG A 21 -2.26 -70.47 41.63
C ARG A 21 -1.43 -69.93 40.47
N ALA A 22 -0.89 -70.76 39.60
CA ALA A 22 -0.10 -70.33 38.44
C ALA A 22 -0.96 -69.56 37.42
N ALA A 23 -2.20 -70.02 37.17
CA ALA A 23 -3.15 -69.32 36.31
C ALA A 23 -3.52 -67.94 36.89
N ALA A 24 -3.77 -67.81 38.19
CA ALA A 24 -4.06 -66.55 38.84
C ALA A 24 -2.88 -65.58 38.77
N THR A 25 -1.62 -66.05 38.92
CA THR A 25 -0.44 -65.24 38.73
C THR A 25 -0.36 -64.72 37.31
N LYS A 26 -0.55 -65.54 36.29
CA LYS A 26 -0.53 -65.13 34.89
C LYS A 26 -1.63 -64.07 34.57
N ILE A 27 -2.80 -64.19 35.17
CA ILE A 27 -3.88 -63.20 35.06
C ILE A 27 -3.44 -61.87 35.65
N ASN A 28 -2.91 -61.88 36.90
CA ASN A 28 -2.46 -60.67 37.56
C ASN A 28 -1.30 -60.00 36.80
N ASP A 29 -0.37 -60.81 36.27
CA ASP A 29 0.74 -60.26 35.49
C ASP A 29 0.25 -59.55 34.19
N ASN A 30 -0.72 -60.18 33.49
CA ASN A 30 -1.33 -59.59 32.31
C ASN A 30 -2.08 -58.30 32.66
N PHE A 31 -2.80 -58.26 33.76
CA PHE A 31 -3.45 -57.02 34.21
C PHE A 31 -2.44 -55.99 34.63
N THR A 32 -1.38 -56.35 35.35
CA THR A 32 -0.30 -55.47 35.75
C THR A 32 0.36 -54.82 34.51
N GLU A 33 0.61 -55.62 33.45
CA GLU A 33 1.15 -55.13 32.18
C GLU A 33 0.17 -54.17 31.51
N ILE A 34 -1.12 -54.48 31.45
CA ILE A 34 -2.17 -53.62 30.89
C ILE A 34 -2.26 -52.30 31.66
N TYR A 35 -2.30 -52.33 32.99
CA TYR A 35 -2.35 -51.11 33.82
C TYR A 35 -1.07 -50.33 33.73
N ALA A 36 0.08 -50.96 33.60
CA ALA A 36 1.33 -50.27 33.37
C ALA A 36 1.36 -49.51 32.03
N VAL A 37 0.84 -50.11 30.97
CA VAL A 37 0.72 -49.46 29.63
C VAL A 37 -0.31 -48.35 29.65
N LEU A 38 -1.42 -48.52 30.34
CA LEU A 38 -2.48 -47.54 30.46
C LEU A 38 -2.18 -46.43 31.50
N GLY A 39 -1.10 -46.61 32.30
CA GLY A 39 -0.60 -45.60 33.24
C GLY A 39 -1.49 -45.27 34.42
N GLY A 40 -2.59 -46.03 34.63
CA GLY A 40 -3.62 -45.68 35.61
C GLY A 40 -3.86 -46.76 36.68
N LYS A 41 -4.11 -46.34 37.90
CA LYS A 41 -4.61 -47.15 39.02
C LYS A 41 -6.14 -47.12 39.12
N THR A 42 -6.81 -46.26 38.37
CA THR A 42 -8.27 -46.11 38.35
C THR A 42 -8.76 -46.05 36.93
N ALA A 43 -9.92 -46.67 36.66
CA ALA A 43 -10.49 -46.93 35.33
C ALA A 43 -10.90 -45.67 34.53
N THR A 44 -10.66 -44.46 35.04
CA THR A 44 -11.12 -43.21 34.44
C THR A 44 -10.02 -42.35 33.86
N ASP A 45 -8.75 -42.63 34.17
CA ASP A 45 -7.65 -41.78 33.73
C ASP A 45 -6.53 -42.57 33.07
N LEU A 46 -6.34 -42.39 31.78
CA LEU A 46 -5.08 -42.67 31.09
C LEU A 46 -4.05 -41.59 31.57
N SER A 47 -3.50 -41.78 32.77
CA SER A 47 -2.43 -40.90 33.26
C SER A 47 -1.14 -41.19 32.50
N ALA A 48 -0.85 -40.35 31.54
CA ALA A 48 0.22 -40.50 30.59
C ALA A 48 1.57 -40.00 31.06
N SER A 49 1.98 -40.20 32.29
CA SER A 49 3.38 -39.89 32.63
C SER A 49 4.41 -40.84 31.96
N ALA A 50 3.96 -41.88 31.27
CA ALA A 50 4.84 -42.84 30.58
C ALA A 50 4.25 -43.51 29.34
N ALA A 51 3.05 -43.19 28.88
CA ALA A 51 2.47 -43.81 27.67
C ALA A 51 2.87 -43.03 26.41
N THR A 52 3.88 -43.47 25.70
CA THR A 52 4.18 -42.99 24.35
C THR A 52 3.34 -43.77 23.36
N LEU A 53 2.33 -43.13 22.76
CA LEU A 53 1.57 -43.69 21.65
C LEU A 53 2.38 -43.51 20.35
N THR A 54 3.06 -44.58 19.92
CA THR A 54 3.93 -44.57 18.72
C THR A 54 3.14 -44.79 17.42
N THR A 55 1.84 -45.03 17.51
CA THR A 55 0.96 -45.30 16.38
C THR A 55 -0.18 -44.28 16.32
N LYS A 56 -0.89 -44.29 15.19
CA LYS A 56 -2.03 -43.43 14.93
C LYS A 56 -3.08 -43.53 16.04
N ILE A 57 -3.48 -42.39 16.63
CA ILE A 57 -4.67 -42.31 17.48
C ILE A 57 -5.85 -42.04 16.57
N THR A 58 -6.83 -42.94 16.55
CA THR A 58 -8.07 -42.72 15.81
C THR A 58 -9.19 -42.48 16.83
N PHE A 59 -9.77 -41.32 16.80
CA PHE A 59 -10.99 -41.01 17.52
C PHE A 59 -12.16 -41.39 16.60
N SER A 60 -12.70 -42.61 16.80
CA SER A 60 -13.77 -43.19 15.97
C SER A 60 -15.08 -43.24 16.73
N ASP A 61 -15.49 -42.16 17.35
CA ASP A 61 -16.79 -42.16 17.98
C ASP A 61 -17.81 -41.49 17.07
N SER A 62 -18.97 -42.13 16.98
CA SER A 62 -20.11 -41.74 16.16
C SER A 62 -20.78 -40.44 16.61
N ALA A 63 -20.33 -39.80 17.68
CA ALA A 63 -21.08 -38.71 18.27
C ALA A 63 -20.40 -37.35 18.29
N THR A 64 -19.07 -37.21 18.31
CA THR A 64 -18.52 -35.87 18.63
C THR A 64 -17.20 -35.46 17.98
N GLY A 65 -16.35 -36.38 17.49
CA GLY A 65 -15.09 -36.00 16.79
C GLY A 65 -14.28 -34.87 17.46
N LEU A 66 -14.31 -34.78 18.80
CA LEU A 66 -13.73 -33.69 19.53
C LEU A 66 -12.59 -34.11 20.46
N ILE A 67 -11.61 -33.24 20.58
CA ILE A 67 -10.55 -33.34 21.59
C ILE A 67 -10.74 -32.16 22.55
N ARG A 68 -10.83 -32.47 23.84
CA ARG A 68 -11.00 -31.45 24.88
C ARG A 68 -9.69 -31.29 25.64
N PHE A 69 -9.30 -30.05 25.84
CA PHE A 69 -8.13 -29.66 26.61
C PHE A 69 -8.57 -28.90 27.87
N GLU A 70 -8.17 -29.38 29.01
CA GLU A 70 -8.22 -28.65 30.26
C GLU A 70 -7.12 -27.54 30.25
N GLY A 71 -7.40 -26.39 30.79
CA GLY A 71 -6.41 -25.33 30.97
C GLY A 71 -5.43 -25.61 32.12
N THR A 72 -4.72 -24.60 32.60
CA THR A 72 -3.80 -24.71 33.75
C THR A 72 -4.54 -24.83 35.08
N THR A 73 -5.81 -24.48 35.11
CA THR A 73 -6.69 -24.55 36.28
C THR A 73 -7.82 -25.53 35.99
N ALA A 74 -8.00 -26.52 36.85
CA ALA A 74 -9.11 -27.42 36.74
C ALA A 74 -10.42 -26.72 37.16
N ASP A 75 -11.25 -26.39 36.17
CA ASP A 75 -12.54 -25.75 36.38
C ASP A 75 -13.58 -26.25 35.36
N ALA A 76 -14.65 -25.50 35.12
CA ALA A 76 -15.71 -25.85 34.19
C ALA A 76 -15.48 -25.31 32.76
N HIS A 77 -14.28 -24.79 32.45
CA HIS A 77 -13.96 -24.13 31.19
C HIS A 77 -12.85 -24.84 30.43
N GLU A 78 -13.16 -25.55 29.36
CA GLU A 78 -12.20 -26.28 28.55
C GLU A 78 -12.17 -25.77 27.11
N THR A 79 -11.02 -25.97 26.45
CA THR A 79 -10.90 -25.74 25.01
C THR A 79 -11.21 -27.04 24.26
N THR A 80 -12.20 -26.99 23.38
CA THR A 80 -12.60 -28.13 22.55
C THR A 80 -12.15 -27.89 21.10
N LEU A 81 -11.38 -28.87 20.58
CA LEU A 81 -11.11 -28.96 19.14
C LEU A 81 -12.14 -29.95 18.55
N GLN A 82 -13.06 -29.39 17.73
CA GLN A 82 -14.14 -30.14 17.13
C GLN A 82 -13.97 -30.21 15.61
N VAL A 83 -14.22 -31.37 15.03
CA VAL A 83 -14.28 -31.58 13.59
C VAL A 83 -15.74 -31.64 13.15
N VAL A 84 -16.15 -30.73 12.27
CA VAL A 84 -17.44 -30.80 11.61
C VAL A 84 -17.42 -31.92 10.60
N GLU A 85 -18.56 -32.65 10.40
CA GLU A 85 -18.66 -33.79 9.49
C GLU A 85 -18.02 -33.47 8.12
N PRO A 86 -16.89 -34.12 7.77
CA PRO A 86 -16.21 -33.87 6.53
C PRO A 86 -16.89 -34.63 5.38
N THR A 87 -17.12 -33.93 4.27
CA THR A 87 -17.65 -34.52 3.02
C THR A 87 -16.59 -35.25 2.19
N GLY A 88 -15.35 -35.32 2.66
CA GLY A 88 -14.21 -35.98 2.05
C GLY A 88 -12.99 -35.87 2.95
N ASP A 89 -11.91 -36.55 2.61
CA ASP A 89 -10.67 -36.46 3.39
C ASP A 89 -10.13 -35.06 3.47
N ARG A 90 -9.86 -34.55 4.69
CA ARG A 90 -9.32 -33.24 4.99
C ARG A 90 -8.06 -33.34 5.83
N GLN A 91 -7.08 -32.52 5.55
CA GLN A 91 -5.85 -32.44 6.31
C GLN A 91 -5.64 -31.04 6.86
N ILE A 92 -5.37 -30.92 8.15
CA ILE A 92 -4.89 -29.71 8.80
C ILE A 92 -3.43 -29.96 9.19
N VAL A 93 -2.52 -29.17 8.60
CA VAL A 93 -1.09 -29.30 8.88
C VAL A 93 -0.66 -28.16 9.78
N PHE A 94 -0.12 -28.50 10.93
CA PHE A 94 0.57 -27.53 11.79
C PHE A 94 2.04 -27.45 11.34
N PRO A 95 2.56 -26.23 11.04
CA PRO A 95 3.94 -26.09 10.60
C PRO A 95 4.92 -26.40 11.75
N ASN A 96 6.14 -26.83 11.41
CA ASN A 96 7.22 -26.99 12.39
C ASN A 96 7.75 -25.61 12.81
N ALA A 97 6.92 -24.84 13.50
CA ALA A 97 7.23 -23.50 14.00
C ALA A 97 6.35 -23.18 15.21
N SER A 98 6.86 -22.37 16.11
CA SER A 98 6.08 -21.82 17.22
C SER A 98 5.17 -20.70 16.73
N GLY A 99 3.94 -20.62 17.24
CA GLY A 99 2.98 -19.58 16.89
C GLY A 99 1.59 -19.85 17.46
N ASN A 100 0.69 -18.90 17.25
CA ASN A 100 -0.70 -19.01 17.65
C ASN A 100 -1.58 -19.34 16.45
N VAL A 101 -2.62 -20.13 16.68
CA VAL A 101 -3.70 -20.34 15.70
C VAL A 101 -4.61 -19.10 15.75
N VAL A 102 -4.84 -18.47 14.59
CA VAL A 102 -5.75 -17.34 14.47
C VAL A 102 -7.16 -17.87 14.25
N LEU A 103 -8.08 -17.48 15.13
CA LEU A 103 -9.49 -17.81 15.03
C LEU A 103 -10.25 -16.71 14.27
N ASP A 104 -11.33 -17.07 13.58
CA ASP A 104 -12.16 -16.16 12.77
C ASP A 104 -12.79 -15.00 13.56
N SER A 105 -13.10 -15.22 14.84
CA SER A 105 -13.70 -14.24 15.75
C SER A 105 -12.69 -13.55 16.68
N SER A 106 -11.39 -13.82 16.55
CA SER A 106 -10.36 -13.26 17.42
C SER A 106 -9.81 -11.95 16.90
N THR A 107 -9.59 -10.97 17.80
CA THR A 107 -8.75 -9.78 17.51
C THR A 107 -7.28 -10.19 17.51
N SER A 108 -6.79 -10.73 16.41
CA SER A 108 -5.42 -11.24 16.31
C SER A 108 -4.55 -10.35 15.41
N THR A 109 -3.33 -10.08 15.85
CA THR A 109 -2.33 -9.39 15.04
C THR A 109 -1.55 -10.40 14.21
N LEU A 110 -1.58 -10.24 12.88
CA LEU A 110 -0.77 -11.03 11.95
C LEU A 110 0.56 -10.31 11.72
N THR A 111 1.64 -10.79 12.35
CA THR A 111 2.98 -10.23 12.18
C THR A 111 3.78 -11.06 11.18
N ASN A 112 4.48 -10.39 10.25
CA ASN A 112 5.33 -11.03 9.23
C ASN A 112 4.58 -12.09 8.40
N LYS A 113 3.35 -11.79 7.98
CA LYS A 113 2.54 -12.67 7.15
C LYS A 113 2.43 -12.14 5.73
N THR A 114 2.58 -13.03 4.76
CA THR A 114 2.24 -12.76 3.36
C THR A 114 0.82 -13.25 3.13
N LEU A 115 -0.05 -12.36 2.69
CA LEU A 115 -1.43 -12.69 2.30
C LEU A 115 -1.49 -12.66 0.77
N THR A 116 -1.81 -13.79 0.16
CA THR A 116 -1.97 -13.87 -1.30
C THR A 116 -3.43 -13.62 -1.65
N SER A 117 -3.68 -12.58 -2.45
CA SER A 117 -5.02 -12.18 -2.92
C SER A 117 -6.07 -12.05 -1.79
N PRO A 118 -5.77 -11.32 -0.70
CA PRO A 118 -6.72 -11.17 0.39
C PRO A 118 -7.89 -10.28 -0.05
N THR A 119 -9.11 -10.66 0.34
CA THR A 119 -10.26 -9.74 0.35
C THR A 119 -10.31 -9.08 1.72
N VAL A 120 -10.15 -7.77 1.78
CA VAL A 120 -10.18 -7.01 3.03
C VAL A 120 -11.34 -6.02 2.99
N ASN A 121 -12.35 -6.23 3.82
CA ASN A 121 -13.49 -5.34 3.90
C ASN A 121 -13.21 -4.17 4.85
N THR A 122 -13.48 -2.94 4.41
CA THR A 122 -13.30 -1.70 5.20
C THR A 122 -11.96 -1.61 5.95
N PRO A 123 -10.82 -1.74 5.26
CA PRO A 123 -9.53 -1.73 5.92
C PRO A 123 -9.17 -0.34 6.45
N THR A 124 -8.68 -0.25 7.68
CA THR A 124 -7.93 0.92 8.15
C THR A 124 -6.45 0.62 7.97
N ILE A 125 -5.80 1.31 7.04
CA ILE A 125 -4.38 1.11 6.74
C ILE A 125 -3.59 2.33 7.20
N ASN A 126 -2.81 2.18 8.27
CA ASN A 126 -1.95 3.24 8.79
C ASN A 126 -0.60 3.23 8.08
N ALA A 127 -0.20 4.38 7.53
CA ALA A 127 1.06 4.57 6.81
C ALA A 127 1.36 3.47 5.76
N PRO A 128 0.46 3.25 4.78
CA PRO A 128 0.65 2.18 3.81
C PRO A 128 1.86 2.48 2.92
N LYS A 129 2.73 1.51 2.76
CA LYS A 129 3.71 1.48 1.68
C LYS A 129 3.20 0.53 0.61
N ILE A 130 2.60 1.08 -0.45
CA ILE A 130 2.19 0.29 -1.61
C ILE A 130 3.36 0.28 -2.58
N SER A 131 4.07 -0.84 -2.68
CA SER A 131 5.22 -1.02 -3.57
C SER A 131 4.96 -2.17 -4.55
N GLY A 132 5.57 -2.09 -5.73
CA GLY A 132 5.48 -3.17 -6.70
C GLY A 132 4.12 -3.27 -7.40
N LEU A 133 3.47 -2.14 -7.66
CA LEU A 133 2.34 -2.10 -8.60
C LEU A 133 2.85 -2.54 -9.98
N SER A 134 2.95 -3.85 -10.20
CA SER A 134 3.41 -4.42 -11.46
C SER A 134 2.29 -4.32 -12.49
N GLY A 135 2.54 -3.61 -13.58
CA GLY A 135 1.57 -3.47 -14.68
C GLY A 135 0.60 -2.30 -14.55
N GLY A 136 0.82 -1.42 -13.56
CA GLY A 136 -0.09 -0.30 -13.26
C GLY A 136 -1.00 -0.59 -12.06
N GLY A 137 -1.21 0.41 -11.22
CA GLY A 137 -2.17 0.34 -10.11
C GLY A 137 -3.43 1.10 -10.44
N VAL A 138 -4.58 0.54 -10.13
CA VAL A 138 -5.87 1.20 -10.37
C VAL A 138 -6.61 1.35 -9.05
N LEU A 139 -7.08 2.55 -8.77
CA LEU A 139 -8.09 2.79 -7.75
C LEU A 139 -9.47 2.80 -8.43
N GLN A 140 -10.36 1.95 -7.97
CA GLN A 140 -11.71 1.80 -8.52
C GLN A 140 -12.77 2.23 -7.52
N ASP A 141 -13.93 2.64 -8.02
CA ASP A 141 -15.12 2.84 -7.21
C ASP A 141 -15.81 1.51 -6.85
N SER A 142 -16.89 1.57 -6.08
CA SER A 142 -17.66 0.39 -5.66
C SER A 142 -18.33 -0.38 -6.81
N SER A 143 -18.40 0.21 -8.00
CA SER A 143 -18.98 -0.40 -9.21
C SER A 143 -17.90 -0.96 -10.14
N GLY A 144 -16.62 -0.84 -9.75
CA GLY A 144 -15.48 -1.30 -10.55
C GLY A 144 -15.02 -0.31 -11.61
N ASN A 145 -15.53 0.94 -11.63
CA ASN A 145 -15.04 1.96 -12.55
C ASN A 145 -13.71 2.55 -12.06
N GLU A 146 -12.82 2.81 -12.99
CA GLU A 146 -11.51 3.37 -12.70
C GLU A 146 -11.61 4.85 -12.31
N VAL A 147 -11.05 5.19 -11.15
CA VAL A 147 -10.97 6.55 -10.62
C VAL A 147 -9.57 7.13 -10.85
N LEU A 148 -8.54 6.33 -10.68
CA LEU A 148 -7.15 6.70 -10.89
C LEU A 148 -6.35 5.50 -11.38
N GLU A 149 -5.70 5.66 -12.51
CA GLU A 149 -4.72 4.70 -13.03
C GLU A 149 -3.30 5.23 -12.83
N LEU A 150 -2.40 4.39 -12.32
CA LEU A 150 -0.99 4.67 -12.14
C LEU A 150 -0.18 3.81 -13.11
N THR A 151 0.16 4.37 -14.25
CA THR A 151 0.93 3.66 -15.29
C THR A 151 2.42 3.67 -14.96
N LYS A 152 3.05 2.50 -15.05
CA LYS A 152 4.48 2.34 -14.81
C LYS A 152 5.28 2.62 -16.10
N THR A 153 6.27 3.50 -16.00
CA THR A 153 7.32 3.68 -17.01
C THR A 153 8.61 3.03 -16.53
N ALA A 154 9.26 2.25 -17.40
CA ALA A 154 10.55 1.63 -17.08
C ALA A 154 11.61 2.71 -16.83
N SER A 155 12.42 2.53 -15.77
CA SER A 155 13.49 3.46 -15.39
C SER A 155 13.03 4.91 -15.14
N ALA A 156 11.74 5.12 -14.78
CA ALA A 156 11.23 6.45 -14.45
C ALA A 156 11.96 7.03 -13.25
N VAL A 157 12.45 8.26 -13.39
CA VAL A 157 13.11 9.03 -12.32
C VAL A 157 12.26 10.22 -11.88
N ASN A 158 11.29 10.63 -12.68
CA ASN A 158 10.39 11.76 -12.44
C ASN A 158 9.00 11.27 -12.05
N HIS A 159 8.32 12.03 -11.22
CA HIS A 159 6.99 11.66 -10.72
C HIS A 159 6.17 12.89 -10.31
N VAL A 160 4.87 12.70 -10.19
CA VAL A 160 3.95 13.67 -9.61
C VAL A 160 3.91 13.50 -8.09
N ASN A 161 4.07 14.59 -7.38
CA ASN A 161 3.91 14.65 -5.93
C ASN A 161 2.64 15.45 -5.58
N LEU A 162 1.78 14.82 -4.78
CA LEU A 162 0.60 15.44 -4.19
C LEU A 162 0.89 15.75 -2.73
N THR A 163 0.84 17.02 -2.36
CA THR A 163 1.11 17.47 -0.99
C THR A 163 -0.12 18.15 -0.41
N ASN A 164 -0.59 17.68 0.74
CA ASN A 164 -1.52 18.45 1.56
C ASN A 164 -0.77 19.59 2.26
N ASN A 165 -1.48 20.49 2.94
CA ASN A 165 -0.83 21.59 3.64
C ASN A 165 -1.61 21.94 4.92
N ALA A 166 -0.95 22.68 5.82
CA ALA A 166 -1.56 23.21 7.03
C ALA A 166 -2.56 24.33 6.71
N THR A 167 -3.33 24.74 7.70
CA THR A 167 -4.28 25.86 7.62
C THR A 167 -3.62 27.09 6.97
N SER A 168 -4.35 27.76 6.11
CA SER A 168 -3.91 28.94 5.36
C SER A 168 -2.88 28.71 4.24
N ASN A 169 -2.52 27.45 3.95
CA ASN A 169 -1.65 27.11 2.83
C ASN A 169 -2.38 26.17 1.85
N ASN A 170 -2.09 26.31 0.57
CA ASN A 170 -2.73 25.53 -0.48
C ASN A 170 -2.09 24.14 -0.61
N PRO A 171 -2.87 23.05 -0.83
CA PRO A 171 -2.33 21.79 -1.31
C PRO A 171 -1.68 21.99 -2.69
N LYS A 172 -0.74 21.12 -3.03
CA LYS A 172 0.06 21.26 -4.26
C LYS A 172 0.12 19.97 -5.06
N ILE A 173 0.10 20.12 -6.37
CA ILE A 173 0.50 19.12 -7.35
C ILE A 173 1.82 19.59 -7.94
N THR A 174 2.90 18.81 -7.79
CA THR A 174 4.23 19.21 -8.25
C THR A 174 4.91 18.08 -9.01
N ALA A 175 5.60 18.41 -10.09
CA ALA A 175 6.56 17.53 -10.70
C ALA A 175 7.83 17.45 -9.84
N LYS A 176 8.32 16.24 -9.59
CA LYS A 176 9.57 15.97 -8.86
C LYS A 176 10.34 14.84 -9.54
N GLY A 177 11.62 14.75 -9.26
CA GLY A 177 12.43 13.64 -9.77
C GLY A 177 13.92 13.87 -9.71
N GLY A 178 14.67 13.03 -10.42
CA GLY A 178 16.12 13.08 -10.50
C GLY A 178 16.66 14.09 -11.52
N ASP A 179 15.84 14.51 -12.50
CA ASP A 179 16.26 15.47 -13.50
C ASP A 179 16.26 16.91 -12.95
N THR A 180 17.14 17.74 -13.49
CA THR A 180 17.28 19.14 -13.05
C THR A 180 16.02 19.98 -13.35
N ASN A 181 15.37 19.72 -14.49
CA ASN A 181 14.16 20.40 -14.92
C ASN A 181 13.09 19.37 -15.27
N VAL A 182 11.96 19.42 -14.57
CA VAL A 182 10.82 18.51 -14.77
C VAL A 182 9.56 19.33 -14.97
N GLY A 183 8.95 19.23 -16.14
CA GLY A 183 7.66 19.86 -16.44
C GLY A 183 6.49 19.07 -15.86
N LEU A 184 5.35 19.72 -15.68
CA LEU A 184 4.07 19.07 -15.38
C LEU A 184 3.12 19.28 -16.56
N GLU A 185 2.73 18.21 -17.20
CA GLU A 185 1.77 18.23 -18.30
C GLU A 185 0.38 17.89 -17.79
N LEU A 186 -0.62 18.64 -18.25
CA LEU A 186 -2.03 18.37 -18.04
C LEU A 186 -2.67 18.24 -19.42
N GLU A 187 -3.10 17.03 -19.77
CA GLU A 187 -3.65 16.71 -21.08
C GLU A 187 -5.08 16.22 -20.98
N ALA A 188 -5.96 16.71 -21.83
CA ALA A 188 -7.31 16.19 -21.97
C ALA A 188 -7.39 15.24 -23.16
N LYS A 189 -8.15 14.14 -23.04
CA LYS A 189 -8.31 13.15 -24.10
C LYS A 189 -9.15 13.67 -25.27
N GLY A 190 -8.67 13.50 -26.52
CA GLY A 190 -9.40 13.82 -27.74
C GLY A 190 -9.73 15.31 -27.87
N THR A 191 -11.00 15.67 -28.02
CA THR A 191 -11.48 17.05 -28.11
C THR A 191 -11.84 17.65 -26.75
N GLY A 192 -11.53 16.94 -25.64
CA GLY A 192 -11.73 17.43 -24.29
C GLY A 192 -10.91 18.70 -24.00
N LYS A 193 -11.18 19.33 -22.88
CA LYS A 193 -10.51 20.59 -22.46
C LYS A 193 -10.08 20.50 -21.01
N ILE A 194 -9.01 21.19 -20.66
CA ILE A 194 -8.67 21.49 -19.27
C ILE A 194 -9.50 22.69 -18.86
N ILE A 195 -10.35 22.51 -17.86
CA ILE A 195 -11.26 23.55 -17.37
C ILE A 195 -10.81 24.01 -16.00
N LEU A 196 -10.52 25.30 -15.86
CA LEU A 196 -10.25 25.97 -14.60
C LEU A 196 -11.51 26.76 -14.18
N ASN A 197 -12.25 26.24 -13.20
CA ASN A 197 -13.54 26.84 -12.83
C ASN A 197 -13.42 28.20 -12.12
N ASN A 198 -12.26 28.48 -11.54
CA ASN A 198 -12.01 29.74 -10.85
C ASN A 198 -10.88 30.51 -11.54
N SER A 199 -10.75 31.80 -11.20
CA SER A 199 -9.64 32.62 -11.68
C SER A 199 -8.31 31.96 -11.31
N HIS A 200 -7.39 31.92 -12.27
CA HIS A 200 -6.02 31.49 -12.02
C HIS A 200 -5.14 32.69 -11.66
N VAL A 201 -4.21 32.46 -10.73
CA VAL A 201 -3.25 33.47 -10.31
C VAL A 201 -1.90 33.19 -10.98
N LEU A 202 -1.43 34.11 -11.79
CA LEU A 202 -0.09 34.04 -12.38
C LEU A 202 0.93 34.55 -11.35
N LYS A 203 2.06 33.89 -11.22
CA LYS A 203 3.16 34.39 -10.43
C LYS A 203 3.73 35.66 -11.12
N GLN A 204 3.94 36.69 -10.31
CA GLN A 204 4.40 37.98 -10.72
C GLN A 204 5.88 38.17 -10.40
N GLU A 205 6.59 38.80 -11.33
CA GLU A 205 7.85 39.50 -11.14
C GLU A 205 7.57 41.01 -11.03
N THR A 206 8.21 41.70 -10.12
CA THR A 206 8.15 43.18 -10.03
C THR A 206 9.54 43.72 -10.27
N VAL A 207 9.66 44.58 -11.27
CA VAL A 207 10.93 45.19 -11.69
C VAL A 207 10.88 46.67 -11.42
N ASN A 208 11.80 47.18 -10.59
CA ASN A 208 11.88 48.58 -10.20
C ASN A 208 13.26 49.20 -10.48
N THR A 209 14.16 48.42 -11.05
CA THR A 209 15.52 48.86 -11.34
C THR A 209 15.71 49.13 -12.83
N GLY A 210 16.71 49.68 -13.23
CA GLY A 210 17.05 49.90 -14.30
C GLY A 210 17.48 50.35 -15.55
N SER A 211 18.55 49.89 -15.98
CA SER A 211 18.90 49.88 -17.40
C SER A 211 19.36 48.45 -17.72
N ASP A 212 18.89 47.93 -18.85
CA ASP A 212 19.27 46.64 -19.41
C ASP A 212 19.01 45.42 -18.48
N GLU A 213 17.89 45.46 -17.78
CA GLU A 213 17.45 44.35 -16.92
C GLU A 213 16.74 43.26 -17.74
N ALA A 214 17.11 42.01 -17.54
CA ALA A 214 16.45 40.87 -18.18
C ALA A 214 15.15 40.47 -17.45
N LEU A 215 14.04 40.45 -18.18
CA LEU A 215 12.77 39.97 -17.66
C LEU A 215 12.79 38.43 -17.53
N SER A 216 12.28 37.92 -16.42
CA SER A 216 12.28 36.49 -16.15
C SER A 216 11.42 35.69 -17.15
N LEU A 217 11.97 34.67 -17.75
CA LEU A 217 11.21 33.69 -18.55
C LEU A 217 10.44 32.67 -17.70
N LEU A 218 10.79 32.55 -16.43
CA LEU A 218 10.12 31.59 -15.50
C LEU A 218 8.81 32.14 -14.94
N LEU A 219 8.62 33.47 -14.96
CA LEU A 219 7.43 34.12 -14.43
C LEU A 219 6.60 34.69 -15.59
N PRO A 220 5.33 34.26 -15.72
CA PRO A 220 4.53 34.66 -16.89
C PRO A 220 4.11 36.15 -16.86
N PHE A 221 4.09 36.78 -15.68
CA PHE A 221 3.65 38.17 -15.54
C PHE A 221 4.75 39.03 -14.94
N THR A 222 5.07 40.14 -15.63
CA THR A 222 6.01 41.17 -15.16
C THR A 222 5.30 42.51 -14.98
N GLN A 223 5.46 43.09 -13.79
CA GLN A 223 5.08 44.46 -13.49
C GLN A 223 6.34 45.33 -13.41
N ILE A 224 6.45 46.32 -14.30
CA ILE A 224 7.49 47.33 -14.27
C ILE A 224 6.97 48.52 -13.48
N THR A 225 7.69 48.95 -12.43
CA THR A 225 7.26 50.02 -11.50
C THR A 225 8.20 51.19 -11.48
N LYS A 226 9.19 51.26 -12.37
CA LYS A 226 10.23 52.26 -12.40
C LYS A 226 9.67 53.67 -12.74
N GLY A 227 10.03 54.64 -11.96
CA GLY A 227 9.58 56.03 -12.13
C GLY A 227 10.28 56.84 -13.26
N THR A 228 11.37 56.30 -13.79
CA THR A 228 12.14 56.90 -14.92
C THR A 228 12.20 55.90 -16.07
N ALA A 229 12.49 56.38 -17.28
CA ALA A 229 12.62 55.47 -18.42
C ALA A 229 13.65 54.37 -18.17
N GLY A 230 13.38 53.19 -18.70
CA GLY A 230 14.24 52.01 -18.58
C GLY A 230 14.17 51.12 -19.80
N THR A 231 15.25 50.34 -20.00
CA THR A 231 15.35 49.31 -21.01
C THR A 231 15.33 47.94 -20.37
N TYR A 232 14.68 46.98 -21.02
CA TYR A 232 14.48 45.62 -20.50
C TYR A 232 14.67 44.63 -21.65
N SER A 233 15.46 43.61 -21.44
CA SER A 233 15.61 42.52 -22.40
C SER A 233 14.68 41.35 -22.06
N ILE A 234 14.32 40.59 -23.07
CA ILE A 234 13.65 39.29 -22.90
C ILE A 234 14.31 38.29 -23.85
N GLY A 235 14.92 37.27 -23.29
CA GLY A 235 15.54 36.19 -24.05
C GLY A 235 14.53 35.35 -24.82
N ASP A 236 15.01 34.39 -25.60
CA ASP A 236 14.15 33.45 -26.32
C ASP A 236 13.35 32.55 -25.36
N GLY A 237 12.09 32.40 -25.66
CA GLY A 237 11.17 31.53 -24.89
C GLY A 237 11.11 30.10 -25.38
N VAL A 238 10.15 29.35 -24.84
CA VAL A 238 9.73 28.06 -25.37
C VAL A 238 8.51 28.28 -26.27
N VAL A 239 8.39 27.52 -27.36
CA VAL A 239 7.24 27.60 -28.29
C VAL A 239 5.91 27.62 -27.54
N GLY A 240 5.07 28.59 -27.80
CA GLY A 240 3.81 28.80 -27.12
C GLY A 240 3.89 29.50 -25.76
N GLN A 241 5.08 29.87 -25.31
CA GLN A 241 5.23 30.60 -24.04
C GLN A 241 4.62 32.01 -24.15
N VAL A 242 3.76 32.33 -23.19
CA VAL A 242 3.11 33.66 -23.11
C VAL A 242 3.74 34.48 -22.00
N LYS A 243 4.01 35.77 -22.29
CA LYS A 243 4.53 36.75 -21.35
C LYS A 243 3.60 37.96 -21.30
N TYR A 244 3.16 38.30 -20.11
CA TYR A 244 2.38 39.50 -19.85
C TYR A 244 3.28 40.54 -19.22
N VAL A 245 3.27 41.74 -19.74
CA VAL A 245 4.02 42.89 -19.20
C VAL A 245 3.11 44.06 -18.99
N VAL A 246 3.18 44.69 -17.83
CA VAL A 246 2.51 45.95 -17.52
C VAL A 246 3.54 46.94 -17.02
N ASN A 247 3.49 48.15 -17.55
CA ASN A 247 4.25 49.28 -17.01
C ASN A 247 3.34 50.15 -16.12
N SER A 248 3.47 50.01 -14.81
CA SER A 248 2.78 50.87 -13.81
C SER A 248 3.65 52.01 -13.33
N GLY A 249 4.93 52.07 -13.72
CA GLY A 249 5.85 53.15 -13.42
C GLY A 249 5.63 54.37 -14.29
N ALA A 250 6.08 55.53 -13.82
CA ALA A 250 5.92 56.80 -14.55
C ALA A 250 6.87 56.96 -15.77
N GLY A 251 7.95 56.16 -15.80
CA GLY A 251 8.90 56.17 -16.92
C GLY A 251 8.51 55.19 -18.02
N ASN A 252 8.90 55.50 -19.25
CA ASN A 252 8.71 54.57 -20.36
C ASN A 252 9.53 53.30 -20.17
N ALA A 253 8.90 52.12 -20.39
CA ALA A 253 9.55 50.83 -20.41
C ALA A 253 9.79 50.38 -21.86
N VAL A 254 11.04 50.31 -22.27
CA VAL A 254 11.46 49.83 -23.60
C VAL A 254 11.87 48.40 -23.48
N ILE A 255 11.07 47.50 -24.00
CA ILE A 255 11.28 46.04 -23.97
C ILE A 255 11.92 45.65 -25.30
N THR A 256 13.09 45.00 -25.23
CA THR A 256 13.87 44.55 -26.39
C THR A 256 13.97 43.01 -26.33
N PRO A 257 13.08 42.27 -27.02
CA PRO A 257 13.24 40.84 -27.18
C PRO A 257 14.47 40.52 -28.03
N ASP A 258 15.17 39.43 -27.70
CA ASP A 258 16.34 38.97 -28.48
C ASP A 258 15.95 38.75 -29.95
N ASN A 259 14.78 38.15 -30.17
CA ASN A 259 14.16 37.99 -31.48
C ASN A 259 12.72 38.52 -31.42
N PHE A 260 12.42 39.57 -32.19
CA PHE A 260 11.12 40.24 -32.17
C PHE A 260 10.51 40.31 -33.58
N GLY A 261 9.36 39.62 -33.76
CA GLY A 261 8.70 39.55 -35.06
C GLY A 261 8.00 40.85 -35.50
N ALA A 262 7.74 41.74 -34.59
CA ALA A 262 7.02 42.99 -34.87
C ALA A 262 7.94 44.22 -35.12
N GLY A 263 9.26 44.08 -34.89
CA GLY A 263 10.21 45.18 -34.99
C GLY A 263 11.44 44.96 -34.12
N SER A 264 11.96 46.00 -33.49
CA SER A 264 13.12 45.92 -32.61
C SER A 264 12.75 46.01 -31.13
N THR A 265 11.75 46.84 -30.78
CA THR A 265 11.38 47.10 -29.38
C THR A 265 9.88 47.31 -29.24
N LEU A 266 9.39 46.95 -28.03
CA LEU A 266 8.05 47.35 -27.58
C LEU A 266 8.19 48.36 -26.46
N THR A 267 7.71 49.56 -26.68
CA THR A 267 7.71 50.67 -25.70
C THR A 267 6.33 50.73 -25.02
N LEU A 268 6.31 50.63 -23.69
CA LEU A 268 5.11 50.83 -22.87
C LEU A 268 5.25 52.08 -22.01
N GLN A 269 4.33 53.04 -22.17
CA GLN A 269 4.19 54.17 -21.27
C GLN A 269 3.52 53.75 -19.96
N GLN A 270 3.35 54.67 -19.03
CA GLN A 270 2.65 54.38 -17.77
C GLN A 270 1.23 53.86 -18.01
N ASN A 271 0.89 52.78 -17.33
CA ASN A 271 -0.39 52.04 -17.42
C ASN A 271 -0.64 51.33 -18.76
N GLU A 272 0.37 51.22 -19.60
CA GLU A 272 0.28 50.42 -20.82
C GLU A 272 0.72 48.97 -20.59
N THR A 273 0.23 48.07 -21.44
CA THR A 273 0.44 46.63 -21.33
C THR A 273 0.83 45.99 -22.65
N GLY A 274 1.60 44.91 -22.57
CA GLY A 274 1.91 44.04 -23.71
C GLY A 274 1.71 42.56 -23.35
N THR A 275 1.12 41.82 -24.29
CA THR A 275 1.05 40.37 -24.24
C THR A 275 1.82 39.82 -25.41
N LEU A 276 2.85 39.05 -25.12
CA LEU A 276 3.76 38.46 -26.10
C LEU A 276 3.62 36.95 -26.10
N ILE A 277 3.79 36.28 -27.24
CA ILE A 277 3.91 34.83 -27.38
C ILE A 277 5.17 34.52 -28.17
N PHE A 278 5.92 33.47 -27.75
CA PHE A 278 7.08 33.00 -28.50
C PHE A 278 6.65 31.92 -29.49
N ASP A 279 6.89 32.10 -30.78
CA ASP A 279 6.48 31.19 -31.85
C ASP A 279 7.52 30.10 -32.17
N GLY A 280 8.64 30.09 -31.44
CA GLY A 280 9.79 29.20 -31.65
C GLY A 280 10.96 29.85 -32.34
N THR A 281 10.77 31.08 -32.89
CA THR A 281 11.81 31.90 -33.53
C THR A 281 11.79 33.32 -33.00
N ASN A 282 10.60 33.89 -32.87
CA ASN A 282 10.42 35.29 -32.50
C ASN A 282 9.34 35.41 -31.39
N TRP A 283 9.46 36.46 -30.60
CA TRP A 283 8.36 36.99 -29.82
C TRP A 283 7.38 37.73 -30.73
N GLN A 284 6.13 37.32 -30.73
CA GLN A 284 5.04 37.96 -31.46
C GLN A 284 4.14 38.71 -30.46
N ILE A 285 3.57 39.84 -30.89
CA ILE A 285 2.58 40.55 -30.10
C ILE A 285 1.20 39.93 -30.30
N LEU A 286 0.60 39.42 -29.19
CA LEU A 286 -0.80 38.99 -29.19
C LEU A 286 -1.74 40.20 -28.98
N ALA A 287 -1.39 41.07 -28.06
CA ALA A 287 -2.18 42.26 -27.74
C ALA A 287 -1.32 43.35 -27.08
N THR A 288 -1.65 44.58 -27.31
CA THR A 288 -1.15 45.75 -26.56
C THR A 288 -2.30 46.65 -26.16
N TYR A 289 -2.15 47.35 -25.04
CA TYR A 289 -2.93 48.53 -24.73
C TYR A 289 -1.96 49.71 -24.65
N GLY A 290 -2.02 50.60 -25.64
CA GLY A 290 -1.17 51.81 -25.77
C GLY A 290 0.24 51.55 -26.32
N GLY A 291 0.82 50.38 -26.21
CA GLY A 291 2.22 50.11 -26.55
C GLY A 291 2.60 50.45 -27.99
N ALA A 292 3.75 51.05 -28.18
CA ALA A 292 4.31 51.40 -29.48
C ALA A 292 5.46 50.44 -29.84
N VAL A 293 5.51 50.03 -31.11
CA VAL A 293 6.55 49.19 -31.72
C VAL A 293 7.47 50.06 -32.59
N ALA A 294 8.78 49.82 -32.49
CA ALA A 294 9.79 50.46 -33.29
C ALA A 294 10.76 49.47 -33.92
#